data_fb24c493f13dfb3016e74c7e9917b6c8
#
_entry.id   fb24c493f13dfb3016e74c7e9917b6c8
#
_cell.length_a   1.000
_cell.length_b   1.000
_cell.length_c   1.000
_cell.angle_alpha   90.00
_cell.angle_beta   90.00
_cell.angle_gamma   90.00
#
_symmetry.space_group_name_H-M   'P 1'
#
loop_
_entity.id
_entity.type
_entity.pdbx_description
1 polymer ?
#
loop_
_entity_poly.entity_id
_entity_poly.type
_entity_poly.pdbx_seq_one_letter_code
_entity_poly.pdbx_strand_id
1 'polypeptide(L)'
;MLSVSLVIPAWNEAERIEDCLTCCVRQTMPAKEIIVVDNKSTDNTRQIVQRFIDTHPEAHIILMEQDAEQGLIPTRNYGLDHATGDVLGRFDADCMLKPDWVEVVSGVFTEDPEAMGCTGPVAYYDMPARHFGLKGDNKIRKHIYRADGDHPLLFGSNMAVRATAWKRIRTEVCRDKADVMHEDIDVSLHLIGDGLKTVYCPRMIAAMSARRIDSSLPSFLAYMDRFKNTFNAHPRHWRFHKPEVTFRALYPMLHLFYPQYQLFLKMKDVDPAERMWLDEQMKLMDSEEDNDAPWVPVQQHDAAGDGANSTDTTVSADSHNAA
;
A
#
# COMPACT_ATOMS: atom_id res chain seq x y z
N MET A 1 18.24 12.31 -4.98
CA MET A 1 16.97 11.72 -4.47
C MET A 1 15.85 12.09 -5.40
N LEU A 2 14.91 11.17 -5.64
CA LEU A 2 13.76 11.38 -6.52
C LEU A 2 12.70 12.22 -5.80
N SER A 3 11.99 13.07 -6.56
CA SER A 3 10.88 13.85 -6.01
C SER A 3 9.63 12.98 -5.85
N VAL A 4 8.91 13.15 -4.73
CA VAL A 4 7.71 12.39 -4.41
C VAL A 4 6.50 13.32 -4.35
N SER A 5 5.46 13.05 -5.13
CA SER A 5 4.13 13.66 -4.99
C SER A 5 3.26 12.78 -4.11
N LEU A 6 2.50 13.36 -3.20
CA LEU A 6 1.52 12.66 -2.37
C LEU A 6 0.11 12.87 -2.95
N VAL A 7 -0.65 11.80 -3.15
CA VAL A 7 -2.00 11.83 -3.73
C VAL A 7 -3.00 11.23 -2.75
N ILE A 8 -3.98 12.01 -2.37
CA ILE A 8 -4.97 11.71 -1.33
C ILE A 8 -6.38 11.83 -1.93
N PRO A 9 -7.01 10.72 -2.35
CA PRO A 9 -8.43 10.76 -2.71
C PRO A 9 -9.28 10.96 -1.45
N ALA A 10 -10.23 11.89 -1.49
CA ALA A 10 -11.07 12.25 -0.36
C ALA A 10 -12.55 12.28 -0.73
N TRP A 11 -13.39 11.69 0.13
CA TRP A 11 -14.84 11.78 0.08
C TRP A 11 -15.43 11.60 1.48
N ASN A 12 -15.97 12.70 2.04
CA ASN A 12 -16.55 12.74 3.38
C ASN A 12 -15.55 12.26 4.48
N GLU A 13 -14.39 12.89 4.54
CA GLU A 13 -13.30 12.60 5.48
C GLU A 13 -13.03 13.76 6.45
N ALA A 14 -14.05 14.60 6.75
CA ALA A 14 -13.92 15.77 7.63
C ALA A 14 -13.34 15.44 9.01
N GLU A 15 -13.53 14.21 9.50
CA GLU A 15 -13.02 13.78 10.80
C GLU A 15 -11.52 13.45 10.82
N ARG A 16 -10.91 13.17 9.64
CA ARG A 16 -9.53 12.61 9.57
C ARG A 16 -8.58 13.33 8.64
N ILE A 17 -9.09 14.10 7.68
CA ILE A 17 -8.26 14.72 6.65
C ILE A 17 -7.23 15.70 7.23
N GLU A 18 -7.52 16.39 8.34
CA GLU A 18 -6.59 17.31 9.00
C GLU A 18 -5.40 16.57 9.61
N ASP A 19 -5.64 15.43 10.27
CA ASP A 19 -4.58 14.56 10.80
C ASP A 19 -3.69 14.01 9.68
N CYS A 20 -4.31 13.56 8.59
CA CYS A 20 -3.62 13.07 7.40
C CYS A 20 -2.71 14.15 6.81
N LEU A 21 -3.21 15.36 6.60
CA LEU A 21 -2.42 16.49 6.08
C LEU A 21 -1.29 16.90 7.03
N THR A 22 -1.55 16.88 8.34
CA THR A 22 -0.54 17.17 9.37
C THR A 22 0.66 16.22 9.24
N CYS A 23 0.42 14.94 9.01
CA CYS A 23 1.51 13.98 8.79
C CYS A 23 2.25 14.22 7.47
N CYS A 24 1.55 14.66 6.43
CA CYS A 24 2.16 14.97 5.14
C CYS A 24 3.11 16.17 5.20
N VAL A 25 2.76 17.21 5.95
CA VAL A 25 3.62 18.41 6.08
C VAL A 25 4.76 18.23 7.08
N ARG A 26 4.68 17.26 7.99
CA ARG A 26 5.72 16.96 8.99
C ARG A 26 6.75 15.94 8.52
N GLN A 27 6.84 15.66 7.22
CA GLN A 27 7.83 14.73 6.69
C GLN A 27 9.27 15.28 6.84
N THR A 28 10.24 14.40 7.18
CA THR A 28 11.68 14.74 7.27
C THR A 28 12.23 15.23 5.94
N MET A 29 11.77 14.61 4.84
CA MET A 29 11.98 15.09 3.47
C MET A 29 10.66 15.64 2.94
N PRO A 30 10.57 16.93 2.58
CA PRO A 30 9.33 17.50 2.07
C PRO A 30 8.86 16.78 0.80
N ALA A 31 7.55 16.52 0.70
CA ALA A 31 6.96 16.12 -0.57
C ALA A 31 7.08 17.26 -1.59
N LYS A 32 7.19 16.92 -2.86
CA LYS A 32 7.17 17.90 -3.95
C LYS A 32 5.86 18.68 -4.00
N GLU A 33 4.77 17.97 -3.74
CA GLU A 33 3.40 18.48 -3.68
C GLU A 33 2.52 17.48 -2.93
N ILE A 34 1.43 17.98 -2.35
CA ILE A 34 0.39 17.19 -1.69
C ILE A 34 -0.91 17.47 -2.41
N ILE A 35 -1.41 16.51 -3.17
CA ILE A 35 -2.63 16.64 -3.99
C ILE A 35 -3.78 15.97 -3.26
N VAL A 36 -4.73 16.75 -2.78
CA VAL A 36 -6.00 16.25 -2.27
C VAL A 36 -7.03 16.33 -3.40
N VAL A 37 -7.62 15.20 -3.74
CA VAL A 37 -8.68 15.16 -4.76
C VAL A 37 -10.01 14.90 -4.07
N ASP A 38 -10.81 15.94 -3.95
CA ASP A 38 -12.17 15.83 -3.44
C ASP A 38 -13.11 15.29 -4.51
N ASN A 39 -13.91 14.30 -4.15
CA ASN A 39 -14.86 13.68 -5.05
C ASN A 39 -16.30 13.85 -4.54
N LYS A 40 -16.79 15.10 -4.62
CA LYS A 40 -18.16 15.48 -4.23
C LYS A 40 -18.47 15.26 -2.75
N SER A 41 -17.55 15.62 -1.86
CA SER A 41 -17.83 15.59 -0.42
C SER A 41 -19.02 16.50 -0.08
N THR A 42 -19.87 16.02 0.80
CA THR A 42 -21.07 16.71 1.29
C THR A 42 -20.91 17.21 2.74
N ASP A 43 -19.82 16.86 3.39
CA ASP A 43 -19.40 17.33 4.71
C ASP A 43 -18.41 18.51 4.61
N ASN A 44 -17.71 18.81 5.70
CA ASN A 44 -16.76 19.92 5.78
C ASN A 44 -15.36 19.56 5.24
N THR A 45 -15.17 18.44 4.53
CA THR A 45 -13.85 18.01 4.04
C THR A 45 -13.13 19.10 3.26
N ARG A 46 -13.80 19.71 2.25
CA ARG A 46 -13.20 20.76 1.41
C ARG A 46 -12.80 21.99 2.23
N GLN A 47 -13.68 22.42 3.15
CA GLN A 47 -13.43 23.60 3.97
C GLN A 47 -12.22 23.37 4.92
N ILE A 48 -12.07 22.17 5.44
CA ILE A 48 -10.92 21.79 6.28
C ILE A 48 -9.64 21.83 5.45
N VAL A 49 -9.62 21.19 4.27
CA VAL A 49 -8.45 21.21 3.39
C VAL A 49 -8.09 22.64 2.98
N GLN A 50 -9.07 23.47 2.58
CA GLN A 50 -8.80 24.85 2.20
C GLN A 50 -8.20 25.66 3.36
N ARG A 51 -8.78 25.56 4.54
CA ARG A 51 -8.23 26.20 5.75
C ARG A 51 -6.81 25.72 6.04
N PHE A 52 -6.53 24.42 5.86
CA PHE A 52 -5.20 23.86 6.06
C PHE A 52 -4.18 24.43 5.07
N ILE A 53 -4.55 24.59 3.79
CA ILE A 53 -3.77 25.28 2.77
C ILE A 53 -3.43 26.71 3.19
N ASP A 54 -4.44 27.46 3.63
CA ASP A 54 -4.28 28.87 4.03
C ASP A 54 -3.33 29.04 5.24
N THR A 55 -3.26 28.03 6.11
CA THR A 55 -2.39 28.04 7.30
C THR A 55 -0.99 27.42 7.08
N HIS A 56 -0.77 26.73 5.96
CA HIS A 56 0.49 26.05 5.60
C HIS A 56 0.92 26.40 4.16
N PRO A 57 1.14 27.68 3.86
CA PRO A 57 1.45 28.12 2.48
C PRO A 57 2.78 27.56 1.94
N GLU A 58 3.68 27.14 2.81
CA GLU A 58 4.97 26.52 2.46
C GLU A 58 4.85 25.06 1.98
N ALA A 59 3.74 24.39 2.27
CA ALA A 59 3.64 22.94 2.10
C ALA A 59 3.20 22.49 0.70
N HIS A 60 3.00 23.41 -0.25
CA HIS A 60 2.57 23.14 -1.62
C HIS A 60 1.41 22.12 -1.71
N ILE A 61 0.32 22.41 -0.98
CA ILE A 61 -0.89 21.60 -0.98
C ILE A 61 -1.83 22.08 -2.07
N ILE A 62 -2.37 21.16 -2.86
CA ILE A 62 -3.26 21.44 -3.98
C ILE A 62 -4.58 20.70 -3.74
N LEU A 63 -5.68 21.44 -3.63
CA LEU A 63 -7.03 20.88 -3.61
C LEU A 63 -7.57 20.83 -5.04
N MET A 64 -7.90 19.65 -5.50
CA MET A 64 -8.54 19.41 -6.80
C MET A 64 -9.94 18.85 -6.63
N GLU A 65 -10.84 19.18 -7.54
CA GLU A 65 -12.20 18.65 -7.57
C GLU A 65 -12.38 17.69 -8.75
N GLN A 66 -12.82 16.48 -8.45
CA GLN A 66 -13.17 15.49 -9.47
C GLN A 66 -14.68 15.25 -9.44
N ASP A 67 -15.41 16.00 -10.26
CA ASP A 67 -16.87 16.01 -10.31
C ASP A 67 -17.46 15.23 -11.49
N ALA A 68 -16.63 14.82 -12.44
CA ALA A 68 -17.10 14.13 -13.65
C ALA A 68 -17.67 12.73 -13.33
N GLU A 69 -16.98 11.97 -12.46
CA GLU A 69 -17.37 10.62 -12.08
C GLU A 69 -17.11 10.40 -10.58
N GLN A 70 -18.10 9.90 -9.84
CA GLN A 70 -17.94 9.60 -8.43
C GLN A 70 -17.38 8.20 -8.25
N GLY A 71 -16.44 8.04 -7.28
CA GLY A 71 -15.83 6.78 -6.92
C GLY A 71 -14.34 6.88 -6.66
N LEU A 72 -13.79 5.91 -5.96
CA LEU A 72 -12.37 5.90 -5.56
C LEU A 72 -11.44 5.84 -6.79
N ILE A 73 -11.76 5.00 -7.77
CA ILE A 73 -10.93 4.81 -8.97
C ILE A 73 -10.78 6.11 -9.78
N PRO A 74 -11.86 6.82 -10.19
CA PRO A 74 -11.72 8.08 -10.92
C PRO A 74 -11.00 9.14 -10.10
N THR A 75 -11.22 9.20 -8.79
CA THR A 75 -10.58 10.17 -7.89
C THR A 75 -9.08 9.93 -7.78
N ARG A 76 -8.67 8.69 -7.51
CA ARG A 76 -7.27 8.27 -7.48
C ARG A 76 -6.57 8.54 -8.82
N ASN A 77 -7.20 8.10 -9.92
CA ASN A 77 -6.62 8.26 -11.26
C ASN A 77 -6.42 9.73 -11.59
N TYR A 78 -7.40 10.58 -11.25
CA TYR A 78 -7.32 12.02 -11.47
C TYR A 78 -6.12 12.63 -10.75
N GLY A 79 -5.91 12.29 -9.48
CA GLY A 79 -4.76 12.78 -8.71
C GLY A 79 -3.42 12.28 -9.26
N LEU A 80 -3.32 10.98 -9.58
CA LEU A 80 -2.09 10.40 -10.14
C LEU A 80 -1.76 10.97 -11.53
N ASP A 81 -2.78 11.30 -12.36
CA ASP A 81 -2.60 11.90 -13.68
C ASP A 81 -2.06 13.34 -13.61
N HIS A 82 -2.35 14.08 -12.53
CA HIS A 82 -1.93 15.47 -12.32
C HIS A 82 -0.64 15.60 -11.51
N ALA A 83 -0.21 14.53 -10.87
CA ALA A 83 1.01 14.55 -10.06
C ALA A 83 2.26 14.67 -10.92
N THR A 84 3.20 15.52 -10.48
CA THR A 84 4.40 15.91 -11.25
C THR A 84 5.71 15.34 -10.70
N GLY A 85 5.68 14.62 -9.58
CA GLY A 85 6.83 13.95 -8.99
C GLY A 85 7.37 12.79 -9.82
N ASP A 86 8.60 12.38 -9.56
CA ASP A 86 9.20 11.19 -10.15
C ASP A 86 8.56 9.91 -9.62
N VAL A 87 8.08 9.97 -8.37
CA VAL A 87 7.37 8.91 -7.66
C VAL A 87 6.05 9.46 -7.13
N LEU A 88 5.00 8.69 -7.28
CA LEU A 88 3.63 9.02 -6.91
C LEU A 88 3.24 8.16 -5.71
N GLY A 89 3.21 8.74 -4.52
CA GLY A 89 2.70 8.13 -3.29
C GLY A 89 1.18 8.26 -3.21
N ARG A 90 0.46 7.17 -2.93
CA ARG A 90 -0.98 7.16 -2.76
C ARG A 90 -1.35 6.46 -1.45
N PHE A 91 -2.22 7.07 -0.69
CA PHE A 91 -2.81 6.54 0.54
C PHE A 91 -4.18 7.17 0.78
N ASP A 92 -4.97 6.58 1.66
CA ASP A 92 -6.33 7.03 1.93
C ASP A 92 -6.32 8.26 2.85
N ALA A 93 -7.40 9.05 2.82
CA ALA A 93 -7.52 10.30 3.57
C ALA A 93 -7.61 10.10 5.11
N ASP A 94 -7.77 8.86 5.58
CA ASP A 94 -7.69 8.48 6.99
C ASP A 94 -6.34 7.84 7.36
N CYS A 95 -5.35 7.89 6.46
CA CYS A 95 -4.02 7.36 6.72
C CYS A 95 -3.09 8.43 7.30
N MET A 96 -2.14 7.98 8.09
CA MET A 96 -1.06 8.79 8.68
C MET A 96 0.27 8.20 8.27
N LEU A 97 1.10 8.99 7.64
CA LEU A 97 2.43 8.56 7.21
C LEU A 97 3.45 8.71 8.34
N LYS A 98 4.36 7.74 8.47
CA LYS A 98 5.52 7.90 9.36
C LYS A 98 6.35 9.13 8.93
N PRO A 99 6.96 9.89 9.85
CA PRO A 99 7.68 11.12 9.51
C PRO A 99 8.77 11.00 8.44
N ASP A 100 9.38 9.84 8.25
CA ASP A 100 10.41 9.56 7.24
C ASP A 100 9.87 8.88 5.97
N TRP A 101 8.56 8.77 5.81
CA TRP A 101 7.94 8.01 4.72
C TRP A 101 8.37 8.50 3.33
N VAL A 102 8.38 9.81 3.10
CA VAL A 102 8.78 10.40 1.81
C VAL A 102 10.26 10.14 1.53
N GLU A 103 11.12 10.26 2.54
CA GLU A 103 12.55 9.99 2.44
C GLU A 103 12.81 8.51 2.12
N VAL A 104 12.15 7.59 2.84
CA VAL A 104 12.22 6.15 2.62
C VAL A 104 11.79 5.78 1.21
N VAL A 105 10.66 6.31 0.74
CA VAL A 105 10.15 6.07 -0.62
C VAL A 105 11.14 6.60 -1.67
N SER A 106 11.60 7.85 -1.52
CA SER A 106 12.61 8.41 -2.43
C SER A 106 13.87 7.55 -2.48
N GLY A 107 14.33 7.05 -1.32
CA GLY A 107 15.46 6.15 -1.19
C GLY A 107 15.26 4.84 -1.96
N VAL A 108 14.17 4.14 -1.74
CA VAL A 108 13.84 2.88 -2.41
C VAL A 108 13.95 3.00 -3.93
N PHE A 109 13.32 4.01 -4.52
CA PHE A 109 13.33 4.20 -5.97
C PHE A 109 14.65 4.79 -6.51
N THR A 110 15.49 5.37 -5.66
CA THR A 110 16.83 5.83 -6.03
C THR A 110 17.82 4.67 -6.03
N GLU A 111 17.76 3.81 -5.01
CA GLU A 111 18.66 2.66 -4.83
C GLU A 111 18.33 1.50 -5.77
N ASP A 112 17.03 1.33 -6.10
CA ASP A 112 16.57 0.35 -7.09
C ASP A 112 15.90 1.05 -8.29
N PRO A 113 16.64 1.39 -9.34
CA PRO A 113 16.08 2.00 -10.55
C PRO A 113 15.06 1.13 -11.28
N GLU A 114 15.07 -0.19 -11.06
CA GLU A 114 14.11 -1.12 -11.65
C GLU A 114 12.79 -1.19 -10.87
N ALA A 115 12.77 -0.73 -9.63
CA ALA A 115 11.53 -0.67 -8.85
C ALA A 115 10.53 0.28 -9.52
N MET A 116 9.34 -0.23 -9.80
CA MET A 116 8.24 0.50 -10.44
C MET A 116 7.06 0.69 -9.53
N GLY A 117 6.92 -0.14 -8.49
CA GLY A 117 5.95 0.01 -7.42
C GLY A 117 6.55 -0.40 -6.08
N CYS A 118 6.13 0.25 -4.99
CA CYS A 118 6.55 -0.05 -3.63
C CYS A 118 5.35 -0.03 -2.68
N THR A 119 5.37 -0.91 -1.69
CA THR A 119 4.42 -0.93 -0.57
C THR A 119 5.13 -1.30 0.72
N GLY A 120 4.49 -1.02 1.84
CA GLY A 120 5.01 -1.34 3.16
C GLY A 120 3.91 -1.73 4.14
N PRO A 121 4.27 -2.00 5.40
CA PRO A 121 3.32 -2.40 6.43
C PRO A 121 2.40 -1.25 6.85
N VAL A 122 1.27 -1.63 7.45
CA VAL A 122 0.28 -0.68 7.99
C VAL A 122 0.00 -1.01 9.46
N ALA A 123 0.00 0.05 10.29
CA ALA A 123 -0.47 -0.01 11.66
C ALA A 123 -1.93 0.45 11.74
N TYR A 124 -2.73 -0.16 12.63
CA TYR A 124 -4.10 0.27 12.89
C TYR A 124 -4.12 1.13 14.14
N TYR A 125 -4.20 2.48 13.98
CA TYR A 125 -4.02 3.42 15.09
C TYR A 125 -5.16 3.37 16.13
N ASP A 126 -6.33 2.93 15.74
CA ASP A 126 -7.54 2.82 16.55
C ASP A 126 -7.84 1.39 17.05
N MET A 127 -6.84 0.49 17.00
CA MET A 127 -6.90 -0.86 17.53
C MET A 127 -6.04 -1.01 18.80
N PRO A 128 -6.40 -1.92 19.73
CA PRO A 128 -5.51 -2.28 20.83
C PRO A 128 -4.26 -3.01 20.32
N ALA A 129 -3.16 -2.96 21.08
CA ALA A 129 -1.91 -3.66 20.76
C ALA A 129 -1.35 -3.36 19.35
N ARG A 130 -1.34 -2.10 18.97
CA ARG A 130 -0.93 -1.59 17.64
C ARG A 130 0.42 -2.11 17.15
N HIS A 131 1.41 -2.17 18.03
CA HIS A 131 2.73 -2.72 17.72
C HIS A 131 2.66 -4.19 17.29
N PHE A 132 1.84 -4.99 17.98
CA PHE A 132 1.62 -6.40 17.62
C PHE A 132 0.88 -6.50 16.26
N GLY A 133 -0.07 -5.62 16.03
CA GLY A 133 -0.80 -5.49 14.77
C GLY A 133 0.14 -5.17 13.62
N LEU A 134 1.05 -4.21 13.79
CA LEU A 134 2.04 -3.84 12.78
C LEU A 134 3.02 -4.99 12.46
N LYS A 135 3.55 -5.69 13.48
CA LYS A 135 4.40 -6.89 13.26
C LYS A 135 3.66 -7.99 12.48
N GLY A 136 2.38 -8.20 12.79
CA GLY A 136 1.51 -9.14 12.08
C GLY A 136 1.26 -8.73 10.63
N ASP A 137 0.91 -7.47 10.40
CA ASP A 137 0.68 -6.91 9.07
C ASP A 137 1.95 -6.97 8.21
N ASN A 138 3.11 -6.58 8.78
CA ASN A 138 4.41 -6.68 8.13
C ASN A 138 4.68 -8.11 7.64
N LYS A 139 4.48 -9.11 8.50
CA LYS A 139 4.68 -10.52 8.15
C LYS A 139 3.72 -10.97 7.04
N ILE A 140 2.45 -10.56 7.11
CA ILE A 140 1.43 -10.90 6.12
C ILE A 140 1.77 -10.27 4.77
N ARG A 141 2.04 -8.99 4.71
CA ARG A 141 2.33 -8.28 3.45
C ARG A 141 3.65 -8.73 2.83
N LYS A 142 4.67 -8.97 3.65
CA LYS A 142 5.98 -9.42 3.20
C LYS A 142 5.94 -10.82 2.57
N HIS A 143 5.09 -11.73 3.08
CA HIS A 143 5.17 -13.15 2.73
C HIS A 143 3.89 -13.74 2.10
N ILE A 144 2.71 -13.12 2.32
CA ILE A 144 1.42 -13.69 1.91
C ILE A 144 0.82 -12.93 0.73
N TYR A 145 0.84 -11.61 0.76
CA TYR A 145 0.26 -10.77 -0.30
C TYR A 145 1.22 -10.62 -1.48
N ARG A 146 1.45 -11.73 -2.18
CA ARG A 146 2.35 -11.77 -3.34
C ARG A 146 1.66 -12.43 -4.53
N ALA A 147 2.00 -11.94 -5.72
CA ALA A 147 1.57 -12.52 -6.99
C ALA A 147 2.58 -13.55 -7.51
N ASP A 148 2.27 -14.19 -8.64
CA ASP A 148 3.19 -15.10 -9.33
C ASP A 148 4.55 -14.42 -9.56
N GLY A 149 5.64 -15.18 -9.40
CA GLY A 149 7.00 -14.65 -9.47
C GLY A 149 7.45 -13.94 -8.20
N ASP A 150 6.72 -14.11 -7.09
CA ASP A 150 7.04 -13.56 -5.78
C ASP A 150 7.01 -12.01 -5.71
N HIS A 151 6.17 -11.38 -6.55
CA HIS A 151 5.99 -9.93 -6.57
C HIS A 151 5.01 -9.46 -5.48
N PRO A 152 5.38 -8.51 -4.60
CA PRO A 152 4.46 -7.97 -3.61
C PRO A 152 3.32 -7.19 -4.28
N LEU A 153 2.10 -7.41 -3.79
CA LEU A 153 0.93 -6.62 -4.16
C LEU A 153 0.98 -5.27 -3.43
N LEU A 154 0.67 -4.20 -4.14
CA LEU A 154 0.54 -2.87 -3.58
C LEU A 154 -0.83 -2.73 -2.89
N PHE A 155 -0.88 -1.94 -1.83
CA PHE A 155 -2.13 -1.66 -1.12
C PHE A 155 -2.36 -0.16 -1.02
N GLY A 156 -3.56 0.26 -1.36
CA GLY A 156 -3.94 1.67 -1.46
C GLY A 156 -3.77 2.49 -0.19
N SER A 157 -3.77 1.85 0.97
CA SER A 157 -3.48 2.49 2.25
C SER A 157 -2.00 2.86 2.42
N ASN A 158 -1.08 2.29 1.62
CA ASN A 158 0.36 2.53 1.71
C ASN A 158 1.07 2.07 0.45
N MET A 159 1.01 2.86 -0.63
CA MET A 159 1.65 2.51 -1.91
C MET A 159 2.33 3.71 -2.55
N ALA A 160 3.37 3.41 -3.33
CA ALA A 160 4.02 4.35 -4.23
C ALA A 160 4.31 3.69 -5.57
N VAL A 161 4.19 4.44 -6.64
CA VAL A 161 4.50 3.99 -8.01
C VAL A 161 5.38 5.01 -8.72
N ARG A 162 6.31 4.54 -9.55
CA ARG A 162 7.09 5.43 -10.40
C ARG A 162 6.18 6.10 -11.42
N ALA A 163 6.32 7.40 -11.66
CA ALA A 163 5.46 8.16 -12.58
C ALA A 163 5.47 7.56 -14.02
N THR A 164 6.62 7.02 -14.45
CA THR A 164 6.73 6.34 -15.76
C THR A 164 5.94 5.03 -15.79
N ALA A 165 5.90 4.28 -14.69
CA ALA A 165 5.12 3.06 -14.57
C ALA A 165 3.62 3.36 -14.59
N TRP A 166 3.17 4.39 -13.83
CA TRP A 166 1.79 4.84 -13.88
C TRP A 166 1.36 5.19 -15.30
N LYS A 167 2.13 6.02 -16.01
CA LYS A 167 1.85 6.40 -17.40
C LYS A 167 1.72 5.21 -18.33
N ARG A 168 2.52 4.16 -18.11
CA ARG A 168 2.49 2.95 -18.92
C ARG A 168 1.21 2.15 -18.76
N ILE A 169 0.75 1.94 -17.53
CA ILE A 169 -0.44 1.11 -17.25
C ILE A 169 -1.74 1.93 -17.22
N ARG A 170 -1.67 3.26 -17.27
CA ARG A 170 -2.81 4.17 -17.03
C ARG A 170 -4.05 3.86 -17.85
N THR A 171 -3.90 3.44 -19.09
CA THR A 171 -5.01 3.11 -20.00
C THR A 171 -5.52 1.69 -19.82
N GLU A 172 -4.79 0.84 -19.12
CA GLU A 172 -5.10 -0.58 -18.93
C GLU A 172 -5.81 -0.84 -17.60
N VAL A 173 -5.52 -0.02 -16.55
CA VAL A 173 -6.17 -0.18 -15.24
C VAL A 173 -7.68 -0.20 -15.36
N CYS A 174 -8.30 -1.17 -14.72
CA CYS A 174 -9.73 -1.43 -14.85
C CYS A 174 -10.58 -0.25 -14.39
N ARG A 175 -11.66 0.02 -15.11
CA ARG A 175 -12.70 0.98 -14.74
C ARG A 175 -13.86 0.23 -14.09
N ASP A 176 -13.72 -0.07 -12.81
CA ASP A 176 -14.74 -0.77 -12.05
C ASP A 176 -15.85 0.20 -11.58
N LYS A 177 -16.81 0.45 -12.46
CA LYS A 177 -17.96 1.32 -12.16
C LYS A 177 -18.89 0.76 -11.09
N ALA A 178 -18.84 -0.56 -10.86
CA ALA A 178 -19.67 -1.24 -9.86
C ALA A 178 -19.03 -1.23 -8.47
N ASP A 179 -17.78 -0.77 -8.35
CA ASP A 179 -16.98 -0.74 -7.11
C ASP A 179 -16.94 -2.11 -6.42
N VAL A 180 -16.68 -3.16 -7.20
CA VAL A 180 -16.65 -4.56 -6.73
C VAL A 180 -15.26 -5.19 -6.73
N MET A 181 -14.22 -4.42 -7.11
CA MET A 181 -12.82 -4.85 -7.13
C MET A 181 -11.96 -4.03 -6.15
N HIS A 182 -10.76 -4.53 -5.86
CA HIS A 182 -9.70 -3.78 -5.20
C HIS A 182 -8.86 -3.05 -6.25
N GLU A 183 -8.97 -1.74 -6.31
CA GLU A 183 -8.35 -0.91 -7.34
C GLU A 183 -6.82 -0.81 -7.22
N ASP A 184 -6.28 -1.02 -6.03
CA ASP A 184 -4.86 -1.05 -5.71
C ASP A 184 -4.22 -2.38 -6.14
N ILE A 185 -4.91 -3.49 -5.90
CA ILE A 185 -4.52 -4.82 -6.39
C ILE A 185 -4.60 -4.84 -7.91
N ASP A 186 -5.62 -4.23 -8.51
CA ASP A 186 -5.73 -4.09 -9.96
C ASP A 186 -4.50 -3.39 -10.56
N VAL A 187 -4.10 -2.24 -9.99
CA VAL A 187 -2.86 -1.55 -10.36
C VAL A 187 -1.64 -2.47 -10.24
N SER A 188 -1.54 -3.22 -9.15
CA SER A 188 -0.43 -4.16 -8.94
C SER A 188 -0.37 -5.22 -10.02
N LEU A 189 -1.52 -5.80 -10.39
CA LEU A 189 -1.61 -6.86 -11.39
C LEU A 189 -1.28 -6.37 -12.79
N HIS A 190 -1.63 -5.13 -13.12
CA HIS A 190 -1.18 -4.49 -14.38
C HIS A 190 0.32 -4.26 -14.39
N LEU A 191 0.91 -3.72 -13.31
CA LEU A 191 2.37 -3.56 -13.21
C LEU A 191 3.09 -4.90 -13.42
N ILE A 192 2.71 -5.92 -12.65
CA ILE A 192 3.33 -7.25 -12.71
C ILE A 192 3.07 -7.91 -14.07
N GLY A 193 1.87 -7.74 -14.63
CA GLY A 193 1.49 -8.22 -15.96
C GLY A 193 2.38 -7.70 -17.07
N ASP A 194 2.83 -6.46 -16.94
CA ASP A 194 3.75 -5.78 -17.84
C ASP A 194 5.23 -6.07 -17.55
N GLY A 195 5.53 -6.96 -16.61
CA GLY A 195 6.90 -7.29 -16.18
C GLY A 195 7.57 -6.17 -15.38
N LEU A 196 6.78 -5.25 -14.80
CA LEU A 196 7.29 -4.15 -13.98
C LEU A 196 7.47 -4.63 -12.53
N LYS A 197 8.64 -4.36 -11.97
CA LYS A 197 9.04 -4.82 -10.64
C LYS A 197 8.29 -4.07 -9.55
N THR A 198 7.62 -4.81 -8.66
CA THR A 198 7.11 -4.28 -7.39
C THR A 198 7.99 -4.74 -6.24
N VAL A 199 8.15 -3.90 -5.22
CA VAL A 199 9.02 -4.16 -4.08
C VAL A 199 8.28 -3.94 -2.75
N TYR A 200 8.73 -4.63 -1.71
CA TYR A 200 8.24 -4.46 -0.35
C TYR A 200 9.29 -3.78 0.52
N CYS A 201 8.94 -2.66 1.15
CA CYS A 201 9.83 -1.92 2.04
C CYS A 201 9.27 -1.93 3.47
N PRO A 202 9.88 -2.66 4.44
CA PRO A 202 9.42 -2.70 5.83
C PRO A 202 9.46 -1.33 6.53
N ARG A 203 10.32 -0.42 6.09
CA ARG A 203 10.47 0.93 6.64
C ARG A 203 9.42 1.92 6.12
N MET A 204 8.75 1.61 5.02
CA MET A 204 7.65 2.43 4.45
C MET A 204 6.38 2.21 5.26
N ILE A 205 6.29 2.82 6.45
CA ILE A 205 5.20 2.60 7.40
C ILE A 205 4.13 3.68 7.25
N ALA A 206 2.87 3.25 7.15
CA ALA A 206 1.69 4.10 7.30
C ALA A 206 0.80 3.57 8.43
N ALA A 207 -0.07 4.41 8.95
CA ALA A 207 -1.12 4.00 9.86
C ALA A 207 -2.48 4.33 9.26
N MET A 208 -3.50 3.51 9.55
CA MET A 208 -4.87 3.71 9.07
C MET A 208 -5.90 3.33 10.14
N SER A 209 -7.14 3.75 9.93
CA SER A 209 -8.26 3.33 10.77
C SER A 209 -8.69 1.90 10.46
N ALA A 210 -9.03 1.16 11.51
CA ALA A 210 -9.67 -0.15 11.40
C ALA A 210 -11.21 -0.03 11.29
N ARG A 211 -11.77 1.16 11.03
CA ARG A 211 -13.23 1.44 11.01
C ARG A 211 -14.04 0.47 10.13
N ARG A 212 -13.41 -0.18 9.16
CA ARG A 212 -14.08 -1.21 8.35
C ARG A 212 -14.55 -2.42 9.17
N ILE A 213 -13.94 -2.68 10.31
CA ILE A 213 -14.35 -3.73 11.24
C ILE A 213 -15.75 -3.43 11.84
N ASP A 214 -16.12 -2.15 11.92
CA ASP A 214 -17.44 -1.73 12.42
C ASP A 214 -18.56 -1.78 11.36
N SER A 215 -18.22 -2.08 10.12
CA SER A 215 -19.21 -2.22 9.04
C SER A 215 -20.12 -3.42 9.28
N SER A 216 -21.34 -3.41 8.71
CA SER A 216 -22.22 -4.57 8.78
C SER A 216 -21.60 -5.81 8.14
N LEU A 217 -21.98 -7.00 8.60
CA LEU A 217 -21.48 -8.27 8.03
C LEU A 217 -21.67 -8.37 6.50
N PRO A 218 -22.82 -7.99 5.92
CA PRO A 218 -22.96 -8.01 4.45
C PRO A 218 -21.97 -7.08 3.75
N SER A 219 -21.73 -5.87 4.29
CA SER A 219 -20.77 -4.90 3.75
C SER A 219 -19.34 -5.44 3.85
N PHE A 220 -18.98 -6.03 4.98
CA PHE A 220 -17.68 -6.65 5.17
C PHE A 220 -17.44 -7.83 4.21
N LEU A 221 -18.45 -8.71 4.03
CA LEU A 221 -18.35 -9.84 3.10
C LEU A 221 -18.22 -9.37 1.64
N ALA A 222 -19.00 -8.36 1.23
CA ALA A 222 -18.86 -7.75 -0.08
C ALA A 222 -17.47 -7.16 -0.32
N TYR A 223 -16.87 -6.52 0.70
CA TYR A 223 -15.50 -6.03 0.65
C TYR A 223 -14.48 -7.18 0.50
N MET A 224 -14.69 -8.29 1.19
CA MET A 224 -13.84 -9.49 1.03
C MET A 224 -13.98 -10.13 -0.34
N ASP A 225 -15.15 -10.07 -0.96
CA ASP A 225 -15.40 -10.60 -2.31
C ASP A 225 -14.66 -9.80 -3.40
N ARG A 226 -14.28 -8.53 -3.13
CA ARG A 226 -13.47 -7.72 -4.05
C ARG A 226 -12.16 -8.40 -4.42
N PHE A 227 -11.50 -9.09 -3.48
CA PHE A 227 -10.29 -9.87 -3.77
C PHE A 227 -10.53 -10.87 -4.91
N LYS A 228 -11.58 -11.70 -4.77
CA LYS A 228 -11.95 -12.69 -5.76
C LYS A 228 -12.30 -12.05 -7.11
N ASN A 229 -13.06 -10.96 -7.08
CA ASN A 229 -13.48 -10.26 -8.30
C ASN A 229 -12.28 -9.66 -9.04
N THR A 230 -11.34 -9.02 -8.32
CA THR A 230 -10.12 -8.46 -8.91
C THR A 230 -9.27 -9.54 -9.58
N PHE A 231 -9.05 -10.69 -8.88
CA PHE A 231 -8.26 -11.77 -9.48
C PHE A 231 -8.95 -12.43 -10.66
N ASN A 232 -10.29 -12.55 -10.65
CA ASN A 232 -11.04 -13.09 -11.77
C ASN A 232 -11.01 -12.17 -13.01
N ALA A 233 -10.87 -10.86 -12.83
CA ALA A 233 -10.72 -9.91 -13.92
C ALA A 233 -9.37 -10.01 -14.63
N HIS A 234 -8.37 -10.65 -14.01
CA HIS A 234 -7.03 -10.82 -14.56
C HIS A 234 -6.79 -12.27 -14.99
N PRO A 235 -6.52 -12.57 -16.27
CA PRO A 235 -6.49 -13.93 -16.81
C PRO A 235 -5.30 -14.79 -16.38
N ARG A 236 -4.35 -14.25 -15.62
CA ARG A 236 -3.20 -15.01 -15.10
C ARG A 236 -3.56 -15.69 -13.80
N HIS A 237 -3.14 -16.97 -13.65
CA HIS A 237 -3.34 -17.74 -12.42
C HIS A 237 -2.38 -17.22 -11.35
N TRP A 238 -2.94 -16.45 -10.41
CA TRP A 238 -2.22 -15.96 -9.25
C TRP A 238 -2.28 -16.99 -8.14
N ARG A 239 -1.15 -17.40 -7.60
CA ARG A 239 -1.10 -18.23 -6.40
C ARG A 239 -1.49 -17.35 -5.22
N PHE A 240 -2.79 -17.31 -4.97
CA PHE A 240 -3.33 -16.53 -3.89
C PHE A 240 -3.53 -17.38 -2.66
N HIS A 241 -2.81 -17.05 -1.58
CA HIS A 241 -3.18 -17.50 -0.25
C HIS A 241 -4.39 -16.68 0.15
N LYS A 242 -5.49 -17.33 0.43
CA LYS A 242 -6.80 -16.74 0.68
C LYS A 242 -6.84 -15.95 2.01
N PRO A 243 -6.26 -14.73 2.11
CA PRO A 243 -6.28 -13.96 3.35
C PRO A 243 -7.70 -13.60 3.75
N GLU A 244 -8.63 -13.49 2.77
CA GLU A 244 -10.04 -13.27 3.04
C GLU A 244 -10.63 -14.35 3.94
N VAL A 245 -10.13 -15.59 3.92
CA VAL A 245 -10.61 -16.66 4.81
C VAL A 245 -10.26 -16.35 6.26
N THR A 246 -9.04 -15.90 6.51
CA THR A 246 -8.58 -15.52 7.86
C THR A 246 -9.36 -14.31 8.37
N PHE A 247 -9.53 -13.28 7.54
CA PHE A 247 -10.30 -12.08 7.93
C PHE A 247 -11.76 -12.40 8.19
N ARG A 248 -12.38 -13.26 7.36
CA ARG A 248 -13.77 -13.73 7.58
C ARG A 248 -13.91 -14.49 8.90
N ALA A 249 -12.92 -15.30 9.26
CA ALA A 249 -12.95 -16.06 10.53
C ALA A 249 -12.77 -15.16 11.76
N LEU A 250 -11.92 -14.12 11.65
CA LEU A 250 -11.64 -13.20 12.75
C LEU A 250 -12.69 -12.08 12.89
N TYR A 251 -13.41 -11.75 11.84
CA TYR A 251 -14.35 -10.63 11.81
C TYR A 251 -15.38 -10.65 12.96
N PRO A 252 -16.08 -11.76 13.30
CA PRO A 252 -17.09 -11.72 14.37
C PRO A 252 -16.51 -11.31 15.71
N MET A 253 -15.30 -11.77 16.03
CA MET A 253 -14.59 -11.41 17.26
C MET A 253 -14.17 -9.94 17.23
N LEU A 254 -13.53 -9.50 16.15
CA LEU A 254 -13.08 -8.12 16.01
C LEU A 254 -14.24 -7.13 16.00
N HIS A 255 -15.33 -7.44 15.29
CA HIS A 255 -16.54 -6.63 15.25
C HIS A 255 -17.22 -6.50 16.61
N LEU A 256 -17.17 -7.55 17.45
CA LEU A 256 -17.69 -7.48 18.80
C LEU A 256 -16.86 -6.56 19.71
N PHE A 257 -15.53 -6.58 19.60
CA PHE A 257 -14.65 -5.85 20.50
C PHE A 257 -14.32 -4.43 20.05
N TYR A 258 -14.33 -4.14 18.76
CA TYR A 258 -13.93 -2.85 18.21
C TYR A 258 -14.78 -1.68 18.73
N PRO A 259 -16.14 -1.71 18.73
CA PRO A 259 -16.95 -0.61 19.25
C PRO A 259 -16.71 -0.32 20.73
N GLN A 260 -16.50 -1.36 21.55
CA GLN A 260 -16.21 -1.21 22.97
C GLN A 260 -14.86 -0.54 23.20
N TYR A 261 -13.88 -0.87 22.38
CA TYR A 261 -12.58 -0.21 22.43
C TYR A 261 -12.67 1.26 22.00
N GLN A 262 -13.45 1.57 20.94
CA GLN A 262 -13.72 2.96 20.54
C GLN A 262 -14.39 3.75 21.65
N LEU A 263 -15.38 3.16 22.32
CA LEU A 263 -16.03 3.79 23.47
C LEU A 263 -15.03 4.04 24.61
N PHE A 264 -14.16 3.08 24.91
CA PHE A 264 -13.10 3.24 25.91
C PHE A 264 -12.15 4.41 25.56
N LEU A 265 -11.72 4.53 24.29
CA LEU A 265 -10.87 5.65 23.84
C LEU A 265 -11.57 7.00 24.02
N LYS A 266 -12.86 7.11 23.64
CA LYS A 266 -13.68 8.30 23.85
C LYS A 266 -13.83 8.67 25.33
N MET A 267 -14.04 7.68 26.20
CA MET A 267 -14.15 7.90 27.67
C MET A 267 -12.84 8.38 28.29
N LYS A 268 -11.71 8.09 27.68
CA LYS A 268 -10.37 8.51 28.13
C LYS A 268 -9.94 9.82 27.51
N ASP A 269 -10.75 10.41 26.63
CA ASP A 269 -10.40 11.59 25.84
C ASP A 269 -9.06 11.42 25.11
N VAL A 270 -8.87 10.22 24.54
CA VAL A 270 -7.66 9.86 23.79
C VAL A 270 -7.98 9.96 22.32
N ASP A 271 -7.34 10.91 21.62
CA ASP A 271 -7.31 10.90 20.18
C ASP A 271 -6.38 9.76 19.68
N PRO A 272 -6.90 8.79 18.93
CA PRO A 272 -6.09 7.70 18.42
C PRO A 272 -4.95 8.18 17.49
N ALA A 273 -5.18 9.28 16.76
CA ALA A 273 -4.23 9.86 15.85
C ALA A 273 -3.06 10.50 16.58
N GLU A 274 -3.36 11.39 17.53
CA GLU A 274 -2.36 12.05 18.36
C GLU A 274 -1.52 11.02 19.14
N ARG A 275 -2.18 10.00 19.68
CA ARG A 275 -1.50 8.90 20.38
C ARG A 275 -0.55 8.11 19.48
N MET A 276 -0.82 8.01 18.19
CA MET A 276 0.04 7.28 17.25
C MET A 276 1.44 7.91 17.15
N TRP A 277 1.52 9.24 17.17
CA TRP A 277 2.77 10.00 17.02
C TRP A 277 3.51 10.23 18.33
N LEU A 278 2.79 10.22 19.45
CA LEU A 278 3.36 10.39 20.80
C LEU A 278 3.89 9.06 21.37
N ASP A 279 3.54 7.93 20.77
CA ASP A 279 3.93 6.63 21.29
C ASP A 279 5.43 6.36 21.06
N GLU A 280 6.21 6.34 22.16
CA GLU A 280 7.62 5.94 22.14
C GLU A 280 7.84 4.56 21.50
N GLN A 281 6.79 3.74 21.44
CA GLN A 281 6.84 2.43 20.79
C GLN A 281 7.00 2.50 19.25
N MET A 282 6.57 3.58 18.60
CA MET A 282 6.92 3.84 17.21
C MET A 282 8.39 4.22 17.06
N LYS A 283 8.96 4.90 18.06
CA LYS A 283 10.40 5.18 18.15
C LYS A 283 11.23 3.93 18.45
N LEU A 284 10.69 2.98 19.25
CA LEU A 284 11.35 1.72 19.54
C LEU A 284 11.40 0.77 18.33
N MET A 285 10.51 0.91 17.35
CA MET A 285 10.62 0.21 16.07
C MET A 285 11.79 0.71 15.23
N ASP A 286 12.25 1.94 15.48
CA ASP A 286 13.47 2.47 14.85
C ASP A 286 14.76 1.90 15.46
N SER A 287 14.69 1.29 16.64
CA SER A 287 15.86 0.81 17.40
C SER A 287 16.05 -0.72 17.41
N GLU A 288 15.07 -1.52 16.98
CA GLU A 288 15.17 -2.98 17.01
C GLU A 288 15.30 -3.61 15.61
N GLU A 289 16.41 -4.26 15.38
CA GLU A 289 16.80 -5.32 14.42
C GLU A 289 16.31 -5.27 12.95
N ASP A 290 15.19 -4.62 12.61
CA ASP A 290 14.72 -4.51 11.23
C ASP A 290 15.19 -3.21 10.53
N ASN A 291 15.77 -2.25 11.25
CA ASN A 291 16.27 -0.99 10.68
C ASN A 291 17.63 -1.15 9.96
N ASP A 292 18.42 -2.15 10.33
CA ASP A 292 19.71 -2.47 9.71
C ASP A 292 19.60 -3.51 8.58
N ALA A 293 18.42 -4.07 8.35
CA ALA A 293 18.23 -4.88 7.15
C ALA A 293 18.24 -3.93 5.94
N PRO A 294 19.31 -3.95 5.13
CA PRO A 294 19.28 -3.19 3.88
C PRO A 294 18.04 -3.64 3.12
N TRP A 295 17.36 -2.67 2.47
CA TRP A 295 16.37 -3.02 1.50
C TRP A 295 16.97 -4.10 0.58
N VAL A 296 16.50 -5.34 0.71
CA VAL A 296 17.00 -6.46 -0.09
C VAL A 296 16.07 -6.56 -1.28
N PRO A 297 16.56 -6.30 -2.52
CA PRO A 297 15.83 -6.70 -3.71
C PRO A 297 15.53 -8.19 -3.56
N VAL A 298 14.29 -8.60 -3.81
CA VAL A 298 13.98 -10.02 -3.93
C VAL A 298 14.90 -10.55 -5.03
N GLN A 299 15.89 -11.38 -4.66
CA GLN A 299 16.74 -12.03 -5.64
C GLN A 299 15.82 -12.83 -6.55
N GLN A 300 15.86 -12.52 -7.84
CA GLN A 300 15.30 -13.38 -8.85
C GLN A 300 16.00 -14.74 -8.66
N HIS A 301 15.25 -15.73 -8.19
CA HIS A 301 15.67 -17.10 -8.39
C HIS A 301 15.60 -17.31 -9.90
N ASP A 302 16.76 -17.28 -10.54
CA ASP A 302 16.93 -17.66 -11.92
C ASP A 302 16.28 -19.02 -12.12
N ALA A 303 15.18 -19.02 -12.85
CA ALA A 303 14.58 -20.23 -13.40
C ALA A 303 15.47 -20.71 -14.56
N ALA A 304 16.70 -21.07 -14.22
CA ALA A 304 17.65 -21.63 -15.16
C ALA A 304 18.19 -22.92 -14.53
N GLY A 305 17.75 -24.04 -15.07
CA GLY A 305 18.50 -25.26 -14.92
C GLY A 305 17.77 -26.53 -14.52
N ASP A 306 16.66 -26.84 -15.15
CA ASP A 306 16.37 -28.25 -15.42
C ASP A 306 16.71 -28.55 -16.88
N GLY A 307 17.98 -28.82 -17.11
CA GLY A 307 18.54 -29.14 -18.41
C GLY A 307 19.70 -30.11 -18.27
N ALA A 308 19.41 -31.38 -18.52
CA ALA A 308 20.37 -32.38 -18.99
C ALA A 308 21.42 -32.89 -17.98
N ASN A 309 21.06 -33.90 -17.24
CA ASN A 309 21.98 -34.88 -16.72
C ASN A 309 22.29 -35.87 -17.86
N SER A 310 23.30 -35.60 -18.68
CA SER A 310 23.90 -36.59 -19.58
C SER A 310 24.95 -37.33 -18.80
N THR A 311 24.65 -38.52 -18.40
CA THR A 311 25.59 -39.51 -17.92
C THR A 311 26.57 -39.87 -19.02
N ASP A 312 27.80 -39.34 -18.94
CA ASP A 312 28.95 -39.76 -19.74
C ASP A 312 29.56 -40.98 -19.02
N THR A 313 29.24 -42.16 -19.52
CA THR A 313 29.92 -43.42 -19.18
C THR A 313 31.09 -43.59 -20.11
N THR A 314 32.27 -43.22 -19.65
CA THR A 314 33.55 -43.62 -20.23
C THR A 314 33.73 -45.13 -20.06
N VAL A 315 33.63 -45.86 -21.16
CA VAL A 315 34.12 -47.26 -21.26
C VAL A 315 35.50 -47.20 -21.87
N SER A 316 36.48 -47.61 -21.07
CA SER A 316 37.84 -47.85 -21.47
C SER A 316 37.92 -48.97 -22.52
N ALA A 317 38.65 -48.68 -23.60
CA ALA A 317 39.05 -49.70 -24.55
C ALA A 317 40.14 -50.60 -23.97
N ASP A 318 39.91 -51.87 -24.04
CA ASP A 318 40.99 -52.84 -24.03
C ASP A 318 40.85 -53.77 -25.25
N SER A 319 41.96 -53.86 -25.90
CA SER A 319 42.28 -54.69 -27.09
C SER A 319 42.07 -56.18 -26.82
N HIS A 320 41.61 -56.95 -27.84
CA HIS A 320 42.28 -58.13 -28.36
C HIS A 320 41.50 -58.73 -29.55
N ASN A 321 42.13 -58.69 -30.68
CA ASN A 321 42.60 -59.74 -31.57
C ASN A 321 41.64 -60.84 -32.06
N ALA A 322 41.73 -61.08 -33.37
CA ALA A 322 41.67 -62.33 -34.17
C ALA A 322 40.27 -62.86 -34.60
N ALA A 323 40.10 -62.83 -35.83
CA ALA A 323 39.88 -63.77 -36.96
C ALA A 323 38.94 -63.17 -38.00
#